data_39357d8faf024c6bbfcc5f2c29c72093
#
_entry.id   39357d8faf024c6bbfcc5f2c29c72093
#
_cell.length_a   1.000
_cell.length_b   1.000
_cell.length_c   1.000
_cell.angle_alpha   90.00
_cell.angle_beta   90.00
_cell.angle_gamma   90.00
#
_symmetry.space_group_name_H-M   'P 1'
#
loop_
_entity.id
_entity.type
_entity.pdbx_description
1 polymer ?
#
loop_
_entity_poly.entity_id
_entity_poly.type
_entity_poly.pdbx_seq_one_letter_code
_entity_poly.pdbx_strand_id
1 'polypeptide(L)'
;HPGPTSRVTVHYTGWQTDGNMFDSSVGGLPFQARLNRVIAGWTEGVQLMVTGEKRRLWIPEDLAYRGGDPSGMLVFDVELIAFN
;
A
#
# COMPACT_ATOMS: atom_id res chain seq x y z
N HIS A 1 2.85 1.76 15.73
CA HIS A 1 2.67 0.90 14.55
C HIS A 1 1.23 0.38 14.50
N PRO A 2 0.60 0.36 13.31
CA PRO A 2 -0.70 -0.28 13.18
C PRO A 2 -0.62 -1.79 13.45
N GLY A 3 -1.73 -2.37 13.87
CA GLY A 3 -1.86 -3.82 13.98
C GLY A 3 -2.45 -4.44 12.71
N PRO A 4 -2.55 -5.78 12.64
CA PRO A 4 -2.98 -6.48 11.42
C PRO A 4 -4.43 -6.20 11.01
N THR A 5 -5.26 -5.69 11.90
CA THR A 5 -6.65 -5.34 11.61
C THR A 5 -6.93 -3.85 11.75
N SER A 6 -5.89 -3.02 11.98
CA SER A 6 -6.06 -1.58 12.13
C SER A 6 -6.64 -0.96 10.87
N ARG A 7 -7.49 0.05 11.05
CA ARG A 7 -7.92 0.91 9.95
C ARG A 7 -6.86 1.97 9.74
N VAL A 8 -6.33 2.05 8.54
CA VAL A 8 -5.28 3.00 8.20
C VAL A 8 -5.81 4.05 7.22
N THR A 9 -5.27 5.25 7.32
CA THR A 9 -5.50 6.34 6.39
C THR A 9 -4.17 6.66 5.74
N VAL A 10 -4.09 6.51 4.42
CA VAL A 10 -2.84 6.63 3.68
C VAL A 10 -3.03 7.44 2.41
N HIS A 11 -1.96 8.09 1.95
CA HIS A 11 -1.79 8.46 0.55
C HIS A 11 -0.82 7.48 -0.07
N TYR A 12 -1.08 7.09 -1.31
CA TYR A 12 -0.22 6.12 -2.00
C TYR A 12 -0.16 6.37 -3.49
N THR A 13 0.90 5.88 -4.10
CA THR A 13 1.05 5.76 -5.55
C THR A 13 1.65 4.39 -5.84
N GLY A 14 1.09 3.68 -6.82
CA GLY A 14 1.56 2.36 -7.19
C GLY A 14 2.03 2.32 -8.63
N TRP A 15 3.13 1.61 -8.87
CA TRP A 15 3.73 1.41 -10.19
C TRP A 15 3.99 -0.06 -10.44
N GLN A 16 3.94 -0.43 -11.73
CA GLN A 16 4.54 -1.67 -12.20
C GLN A 16 6.05 -1.45 -12.38
N THR A 17 6.81 -2.54 -12.48
CA THR A 17 8.27 -2.43 -12.56
C THR A 17 8.79 -1.79 -13.85
N ASP A 18 7.93 -1.65 -14.86
CA ASP A 18 8.25 -0.91 -16.09
C ASP A 18 8.07 0.61 -15.94
N GLY A 19 7.67 1.07 -14.74
CA GLY A 19 7.47 2.49 -14.47
C GLY A 19 6.05 2.98 -14.70
N ASN A 20 5.14 2.14 -15.20
CA ASN A 20 3.75 2.54 -15.41
C ASN A 20 3.03 2.68 -14.07
N MET A 21 2.55 3.89 -13.78
CA MET A 21 1.68 4.14 -12.63
C MET A 21 0.31 3.55 -12.93
N PHE A 22 -0.20 2.70 -12.02
CA PHE A 22 -1.51 2.09 -12.24
C PHE A 22 -2.57 2.62 -11.28
N ASP A 23 -2.17 3.26 -10.18
CA ASP A 23 -3.11 3.81 -9.21
C ASP A 23 -2.43 4.84 -8.33
N SER A 24 -3.21 5.81 -7.83
CA SER A 24 -2.72 6.83 -6.90
C SER A 24 -3.88 7.48 -6.18
N SER A 25 -3.68 7.81 -4.90
CA SER A 25 -4.62 8.66 -4.15
C SER A 25 -4.17 10.12 -4.12
N VAL A 26 -2.95 10.42 -4.58
CA VAL A 26 -2.39 11.77 -4.53
C VAL A 26 -3.21 12.71 -5.43
N GLY A 27 -3.56 13.88 -4.88
CA GLY A 27 -4.42 14.84 -5.57
C GLY A 27 -5.91 14.68 -5.26
N GLY A 28 -6.29 13.62 -4.53
CA GLY A 28 -7.66 13.37 -4.09
C GLY A 28 -7.71 13.13 -2.58
N LEU A 29 -8.77 12.48 -2.13
CA LEU A 29 -8.92 12.13 -0.72
C LEU A 29 -7.99 10.98 -0.35
N PRO A 30 -7.49 10.95 0.90
CA PRO A 30 -6.72 9.81 1.38
C PRO A 30 -7.55 8.52 1.33
N PHE A 31 -6.86 7.41 1.09
CA PHE A 31 -7.47 6.10 1.08
C PHE A 31 -7.55 5.54 2.50
N GLN A 32 -8.71 5.00 2.88
CA GLN A 32 -8.93 4.37 4.17
C GLN A 32 -9.30 2.91 3.98
N ALA A 33 -8.65 2.02 4.72
CA ALA A 33 -8.97 0.59 4.68
C ALA A 33 -8.43 -0.10 5.93
N ARG A 34 -9.00 -1.26 6.26
CA ARG A 34 -8.43 -2.14 7.28
C ARG A 34 -7.29 -2.95 6.65
N LEU A 35 -6.21 -3.16 7.40
CA LEU A 35 -5.04 -3.86 6.87
C LEU A 35 -5.31 -5.31 6.51
N ASN A 36 -6.37 -5.92 7.03
CA ASN A 36 -6.76 -7.28 6.63
C ASN A 36 -7.64 -7.32 5.37
N ARG A 37 -7.86 -6.17 4.72
CA ARG A 37 -8.70 -6.05 3.52
C ARG A 37 -7.93 -5.52 2.30
N VAL A 38 -6.61 -5.45 2.40
CA VAL A 38 -5.73 -4.98 1.32
C VAL A 38 -4.79 -6.12 0.93
N ILE A 39 -4.01 -5.92 -0.14
CA ILE A 39 -3.04 -6.93 -0.57
C ILE A 39 -2.06 -7.25 0.57
N ALA A 40 -1.58 -8.49 0.62
CA ALA A 40 -0.78 -8.98 1.72
C ALA A 40 0.50 -8.16 1.94
N GLY A 41 1.13 -7.67 0.86
CA GLY A 41 2.32 -6.82 0.97
C GLY A 41 2.06 -5.54 1.73
N TRP A 42 0.88 -4.95 1.59
CA TRP A 42 0.47 -3.78 2.38
C TRP A 42 0.22 -4.17 3.84
N THR A 43 -0.45 -5.30 4.07
CA THR A 43 -0.72 -5.77 5.43
C THR A 43 0.58 -5.90 6.21
N GLU A 44 1.62 -6.48 5.59
CA GLU A 44 2.93 -6.62 6.23
C GLU A 44 3.67 -5.29 6.33
N GLY A 45 3.74 -4.55 5.22
CA GLY A 45 4.57 -3.35 5.14
C GLY A 45 4.08 -2.19 5.98
N VAL A 46 2.77 -1.93 5.97
CA VAL A 46 2.20 -0.79 6.70
C VAL A 46 2.27 -1.00 8.22
N GLN A 47 2.26 -2.24 8.69
CA GLN A 47 2.44 -2.53 10.11
C GLN A 47 3.83 -2.12 10.62
N LEU A 48 4.81 -1.94 9.75
CA LEU A 48 6.15 -1.50 10.11
C LEU A 48 6.29 0.02 10.15
N MET A 49 5.26 0.74 9.72
CA MET A 49 5.30 2.20 9.60
C MET A 49 4.76 2.87 10.85
N VAL A 50 5.17 4.12 11.05
CA VAL A 50 4.60 5.01 12.07
C VAL A 50 3.90 6.18 11.38
N THR A 51 2.98 6.84 12.09
CA THR A 51 2.26 8.01 11.56
C THR A 51 3.24 9.08 11.11
N GLY A 52 3.03 9.59 9.91
CA GLY A 52 3.90 10.60 9.28
C GLY A 52 5.01 10.01 8.41
N GLU A 53 5.21 8.71 8.46
CA GLU A 53 6.26 8.06 7.67
C GLU A 53 5.82 7.89 6.22
N LYS A 54 6.77 8.07 5.30
CA LYS A 54 6.64 7.68 3.90
C LYS A 54 7.60 6.53 3.64
N ARG A 55 7.10 5.46 3.02
CA ARG A 55 7.92 4.29 2.75
C ARG A 55 7.62 3.73 1.38
N ARG A 56 8.64 3.28 0.67
CA ARG A 56 8.49 2.56 -0.59
C ARG A 56 8.45 1.07 -0.30
N LEU A 57 7.39 0.41 -0.77
CA LEU A 57 7.17 -1.02 -0.61
C LEU A 57 7.39 -1.71 -1.97
N TRP A 58 8.29 -2.68 -2.00
CA TRP A 58 8.53 -3.55 -3.15
C TRP A 58 7.80 -4.85 -2.88
N ILE A 59 6.71 -5.09 -3.60
CA ILE A 59 5.79 -6.19 -3.29
C ILE A 59 5.86 -7.23 -4.39
N PRO A 60 6.36 -8.46 -4.11
CA PRO A 60 6.34 -9.53 -5.10
C PRO A 60 4.91 -9.92 -5.45
N GLU A 61 4.72 -10.51 -6.62
CA GLU A 61 3.39 -10.81 -7.15
C GLU A 61 2.54 -11.64 -6.22
N ASP A 62 3.13 -12.61 -5.52
CA ASP A 62 2.39 -13.49 -4.61
C ASP A 62 1.83 -12.76 -3.38
N LEU A 63 2.34 -11.57 -3.07
CA LEU A 63 1.81 -10.70 -2.00
C LEU A 63 1.01 -9.52 -2.58
N ALA A 64 0.76 -9.52 -3.88
CA ALA A 64 0.01 -8.50 -4.60
C ALA A 64 -1.23 -9.15 -5.26
N TYR A 65 -1.38 -9.03 -6.57
CA TYR A 65 -2.59 -9.46 -7.28
C TYR A 65 -2.42 -10.77 -8.07
N ARG A 66 -1.59 -11.66 -7.67
CA ARG A 66 -1.36 -13.04 -8.14
C ARG A 66 -2.02 -13.37 -9.50
N GLY A 67 -1.37 -12.99 -10.61
CA GLY A 67 -1.90 -13.24 -11.95
C GLY A 67 -3.07 -12.36 -12.33
N GLY A 68 -3.46 -11.41 -11.47
CA GLY A 68 -4.49 -10.42 -11.77
C GLY A 68 -3.91 -9.19 -12.44
N ASP A 69 -4.66 -8.10 -12.43
CA ASP A 69 -4.26 -6.84 -13.03
C ASP A 69 -4.23 -5.75 -11.96
N PRO A 70 -3.11 -5.08 -11.75
CA PRO A 70 -1.82 -5.22 -12.44
C PRO A 70 -1.08 -6.49 -12.03
N SER A 71 -0.37 -7.10 -12.98
CA SER A 71 0.36 -8.34 -12.76
C SER A 71 1.82 -8.07 -12.37
N GLY A 72 2.46 -9.09 -11.79
CA GLY A 72 3.88 -9.04 -11.43
C GLY A 72 4.17 -8.30 -10.15
N MET A 73 5.45 -8.02 -9.93
CA MET A 73 5.90 -7.23 -8.78
C MET A 73 5.40 -5.80 -8.89
N LEU A 74 4.99 -5.23 -7.76
CA LEU A 74 4.50 -3.86 -7.69
C LEU A 74 5.37 -3.04 -6.75
N VAL A 75 5.44 -1.73 -7.02
CA VAL A 75 6.12 -0.77 -6.15
C VAL A 75 5.09 0.24 -5.69
N PHE A 76 5.01 0.46 -4.39
CA PHE A 76 4.13 1.46 -3.81
C PHE A 76 4.93 2.45 -2.98
N ASP A 77 4.65 3.74 -3.16
CA ASP A 77 5.03 4.76 -2.19
C ASP A 77 3.81 5.00 -1.31
N VAL A 78 3.96 4.80 -0.01
CA VAL A 78 2.86 4.90 0.96
C VAL A 78 3.24 5.91 2.03
N GLU A 79 2.31 6.84 2.30
CA GLU A 79 2.41 7.76 3.43
C GLU A 79 1.34 7.39 4.45
N LEU A 80 1.74 7.02 5.66
CA LEU A 80 0.79 6.72 6.73
C LEU A 80 0.38 8.02 7.42
N ILE A 81 -0.89 8.41 7.24
CA ILE A 81 -1.41 9.66 7.79
C ILE A 81 -1.94 9.43 9.21
N ALA A 82 -2.68 8.35 9.39
CA ALA A 82 -3.30 8.02 10.69
C ALA A 82 -3.71 6.56 10.72
N PHE A 83 -3.94 6.04 11.93
CA PHE A 83 -4.52 4.70 12.10
C PHE A 83 -5.23 4.62 13.45
N ASN A 84 -6.08 3.63 13.59
CA ASN A 84 -6.73 3.35 14.88
C ASN A 84 -6.87 1.83 15.11
#